data_d0890c0cd4bba1cbae6d9ce5a6167bdc
#
_entry.id   d0890c0cd4bba1cbae6d9ce5a6167bdc
#
_cell.length_a   1.000
_cell.length_b   1.000
_cell.length_c   1.000
_cell.angle_alpha   90.00
_cell.angle_beta   90.00
_cell.angle_gamma   90.00
#
_symmetry.space_group_name_H-M   'P 1'
#
loop_
_entity.id
_entity.type
_entity.pdbx_description
1 polymer ?
#
loop_
_entity_poly.entity_id
_entity_poly.type
_entity_poly.pdbx_seq_one_letter_code
_entity_poly.pdbx_strand_id
1 'polypeptide(L)'
;IEFIRIPRSDTGEIAYFALLLHREWDAPKSVEICLDNSIESITKLTPKELYESTEIGKLVWGNVVNTIKMCGLNINRIYFVPDGSLYSTAIEYLLFDGVRMNEKYTMYRLASTRDILNENRPTQNNRAALFGGIDYDTSYEEMEYYAYSIPGQRAFDQVWSYLPGTIDEINNIGCILNSCNYKIDSY
;
A
#
# COMPACT_ATOMS: atom_id res chain seq x y z
N ILE A 1 9.66 -0.89 -9.10
CA ILE A 1 10.16 -1.85 -8.08
C ILE A 1 9.02 -2.82 -7.79
N GLU A 2 9.30 -4.10 -7.76
CA GLU A 2 8.35 -5.12 -7.35
C GLU A 2 8.96 -5.91 -6.19
N PHE A 3 8.34 -5.87 -5.03
CA PHE A 3 8.72 -6.71 -3.91
C PHE A 3 8.12 -8.10 -4.10
N ILE A 4 8.88 -9.14 -3.79
CA ILE A 4 8.45 -10.53 -3.93
C ILE A 4 8.92 -11.35 -2.73
N ARG A 5 8.11 -12.34 -2.33
CA ARG A 5 8.46 -13.33 -1.29
C ARG A 5 8.76 -14.66 -1.94
N ILE A 6 9.98 -15.12 -1.82
CA ILE A 6 10.42 -16.41 -2.40
C ILE A 6 11.35 -17.15 -1.44
N PRO A 7 11.41 -18.48 -1.53
CA PRO A 7 12.42 -19.26 -0.83
C PRO A 7 13.82 -18.91 -1.35
N ARG A 8 14.78 -18.75 -0.45
CA ARG A 8 16.20 -18.68 -0.80
C ARG A 8 16.67 -20.02 -1.32
N SER A 9 17.50 -19.99 -2.34
CA SER A 9 17.99 -21.21 -2.99
C SER A 9 18.98 -22.01 -2.13
N ASP A 10 19.67 -21.36 -1.20
CA ASP A 10 20.69 -21.95 -0.34
C ASP A 10 20.14 -22.54 0.96
N THR A 11 19.14 -21.90 1.58
CA THR A 11 18.59 -22.29 2.89
C THR A 11 17.17 -22.79 2.82
N GLY A 12 16.41 -22.45 1.78
CA GLY A 12 14.96 -22.67 1.70
C GLY A 12 14.12 -21.73 2.56
N GLU A 13 14.76 -20.83 3.33
CA GLU A 13 14.04 -19.82 4.13
C GLU A 13 13.35 -18.82 3.22
N ILE A 14 12.14 -18.41 3.59
CA ILE A 14 11.41 -17.36 2.87
C ILE A 14 12.09 -16.02 3.10
N ALA A 15 12.39 -15.31 2.02
CA ALA A 15 12.96 -13.96 2.07
C ALA A 15 12.24 -13.01 1.11
N TYR A 16 12.30 -11.74 1.43
CA TYR A 16 11.87 -10.65 0.55
C TYR A 16 13.01 -10.23 -0.37
N PHE A 17 12.66 -10.10 -1.63
CA PHE A 17 13.51 -9.53 -2.66
C PHE A 17 12.80 -8.34 -3.29
N ALA A 18 13.57 -7.40 -3.83
CA ALA A 18 13.08 -6.37 -4.71
C ALA A 18 13.62 -6.59 -6.13
N LEU A 19 12.73 -6.65 -7.11
CA LEU A 19 13.06 -6.58 -8.52
C LEU A 19 13.01 -5.11 -8.94
N LEU A 20 14.15 -4.57 -9.35
CA LEU A 20 14.29 -3.20 -9.79
C LEU A 20 14.40 -3.16 -11.31
N LEU A 21 13.61 -2.30 -11.94
CA LEU A 21 13.69 -2.02 -13.37
C LEU A 21 13.84 -0.52 -13.59
N HIS A 22 14.76 -0.15 -14.47
CA HIS A 22 14.93 1.21 -14.96
C HIS A 22 15.02 1.22 -16.49
N ARG A 23 14.51 2.28 -17.11
CA ARG A 23 14.46 2.39 -18.59
C ARG A 23 15.83 2.27 -19.30
N GLU A 24 16.91 2.55 -18.57
CA GLU A 24 18.27 2.48 -19.09
C GLU A 24 18.94 1.11 -18.86
N TRP A 25 18.21 0.16 -18.29
CA TRP A 25 18.74 -1.18 -18.05
C TRP A 25 18.19 -2.20 -19.03
N ASP A 26 19.07 -3.07 -19.50
CA ASP A 26 18.70 -4.17 -20.41
C ASP A 26 17.91 -5.27 -19.70
N ALA A 27 18.03 -5.39 -18.37
CA ALA A 27 17.35 -6.39 -17.57
C ALA A 27 17.07 -5.89 -16.14
N PRO A 28 16.04 -6.43 -15.47
CA PRO A 28 15.79 -6.17 -14.06
C PRO A 28 16.97 -6.59 -13.18
N LYS A 29 17.17 -5.88 -12.06
CA LYS A 29 18.13 -6.24 -11.01
C LYS A 29 17.37 -6.79 -9.82
N SER A 30 17.81 -7.92 -9.28
CA SER A 30 17.27 -8.50 -8.05
C SER A 30 18.14 -8.09 -6.86
N VAL A 31 17.49 -7.71 -5.78
CA VAL A 31 18.14 -7.30 -4.53
C VAL A 31 17.45 -8.00 -3.37
N GLU A 32 18.19 -8.73 -2.57
CA GLU A 32 17.66 -9.29 -1.31
C GLU A 32 17.43 -8.17 -0.29
N ILE A 33 16.29 -8.19 0.35
CA ILE A 33 15.89 -7.21 1.36
C ILE A 33 16.17 -7.76 2.76
N CYS A 34 15.43 -8.80 3.15
CA CYS A 34 15.57 -9.46 4.46
C CYS A 34 14.76 -10.77 4.48
N LEU A 35 14.90 -11.53 5.55
CA LEU A 35 14.06 -12.69 5.80
C LEU A 35 12.61 -12.29 6.14
N ASP A 36 11.66 -13.16 5.83
CA ASP A 36 10.23 -12.95 6.01
C ASP A 36 9.86 -12.66 7.48
N ASN A 37 10.45 -13.40 8.42
CA ASN A 37 10.23 -13.20 9.85
C ASN A 37 10.61 -11.78 10.34
N SER A 38 11.56 -11.12 9.68
CA SER A 38 11.93 -9.73 9.98
C SER A 38 10.79 -8.78 9.63
N ILE A 39 10.11 -8.97 8.49
CA ILE A 39 8.95 -8.18 8.09
C ILE A 39 7.74 -8.50 8.98
N GLU A 40 7.50 -9.78 9.31
CA GLU A 40 6.43 -10.15 10.24
C GLU A 40 6.60 -9.49 11.61
N SER A 41 7.82 -9.32 12.07
CA SER A 41 8.10 -8.66 13.37
C SER A 41 7.76 -7.17 13.33
N ILE A 42 8.02 -6.47 12.22
CA ILE A 42 7.70 -5.04 12.11
C ILE A 42 6.21 -4.77 11.99
N THR A 43 5.41 -5.71 11.47
CA THR A 43 3.94 -5.52 11.39
C THR A 43 3.25 -5.55 12.75
N LYS A 44 3.96 -6.00 13.80
CA LYS A 44 3.45 -6.07 15.18
C LYS A 44 3.78 -4.81 16.00
N LEU A 45 4.53 -3.89 15.43
CA LEU A 45 4.95 -2.65 16.09
C LEU A 45 3.81 -1.62 16.09
N THR A 46 3.85 -0.74 17.08
CA THR A 46 2.97 0.45 17.06
C THR A 46 3.35 1.37 15.89
N PRO A 47 2.41 2.20 15.39
CA PRO A 47 2.72 3.16 14.33
C PRO A 47 3.91 4.06 14.65
N LYS A 48 4.07 4.46 15.90
CA LYS A 48 5.20 5.27 16.34
C LYS A 48 6.53 4.52 16.20
N GLU A 49 6.61 3.31 16.72
CA GLU A 49 7.83 2.48 16.62
C GLU A 49 8.17 2.17 15.16
N LEU A 50 7.15 1.92 14.34
CA LEU A 50 7.32 1.59 12.93
C LEU A 50 7.85 2.78 12.12
N TYR A 51 7.21 3.95 12.22
CA TYR A 51 7.48 5.08 11.33
C TYR A 51 8.51 6.10 11.86
N GLU A 52 8.96 5.97 13.11
CA GLU A 52 10.04 6.79 13.66
C GLU A 52 11.40 6.04 13.69
N SER A 53 11.43 4.76 13.35
CA SER A 53 12.63 3.94 13.32
C SER A 53 13.38 4.05 12.00
N THR A 54 14.62 4.54 12.05
CA THR A 54 15.53 4.52 10.88
C THR A 54 16.01 3.12 10.53
N GLU A 55 16.07 2.22 11.50
CA GLU A 55 16.53 0.83 11.27
C GLU A 55 15.53 0.05 10.41
N ILE A 56 14.22 0.28 10.60
CA ILE A 56 13.19 -0.35 9.78
C ILE A 56 13.25 0.20 8.35
N GLY A 57 13.42 1.51 8.17
CA GLY A 57 13.61 2.08 6.86
C GLY A 57 14.85 1.57 6.15
N LYS A 58 15.95 1.37 6.87
CA LYS A 58 17.17 0.73 6.31
C LYS A 58 16.93 -0.73 5.96
N LEU A 59 16.19 -1.48 6.80
CA LEU A 59 15.85 -2.87 6.52
C LEU A 59 15.12 -3.01 5.19
N VAL A 60 14.09 -2.18 4.96
CA VAL A 60 13.24 -2.30 3.76
C VAL A 60 13.89 -1.64 2.53
N TRP A 61 14.47 -0.46 2.70
CA TRP A 61 14.92 0.37 1.58
C TRP A 61 16.44 0.40 1.38
N GLY A 62 17.23 -0.04 2.36
CA GLY A 62 18.68 0.12 2.35
C GLY A 62 19.36 -0.45 1.12
N ASN A 63 19.11 -1.72 0.83
CA ASN A 63 19.70 -2.39 -0.32
C ASN A 63 19.17 -1.86 -1.67
N VAL A 64 17.88 -1.46 -1.71
CA VAL A 64 17.28 -0.84 -2.90
C VAL A 64 17.96 0.50 -3.21
N VAL A 65 18.03 1.40 -2.23
CA VAL A 65 18.63 2.74 -2.40
C VAL A 65 20.12 2.62 -2.72
N ASN A 66 20.83 1.71 -2.08
CA ASN A 66 22.26 1.47 -2.36
C ASN A 66 22.46 0.98 -3.81
N THR A 67 21.63 0.09 -4.29
CA THR A 67 21.69 -0.38 -5.68
C THR A 67 21.43 0.76 -6.67
N ILE A 68 20.44 1.60 -6.41
CA ILE A 68 20.17 2.79 -7.24
C ILE A 68 21.39 3.72 -7.27
N LYS A 69 21.99 4.00 -6.10
CA LYS A 69 23.20 4.85 -6.00
C LYS A 69 24.40 4.25 -6.76
N MET A 70 24.63 2.95 -6.58
CA MET A 70 25.74 2.24 -7.25
C MET A 70 25.63 2.24 -8.77
N CYS A 71 24.39 2.29 -9.29
CA CYS A 71 24.15 2.41 -10.74
C CYS A 71 24.29 3.84 -11.26
N GLY A 72 24.63 4.81 -10.41
CA GLY A 72 24.81 6.21 -10.82
C GLY A 72 23.51 6.93 -11.28
N LEU A 73 22.36 6.36 -10.96
CA LEU A 73 21.07 6.88 -11.39
C LEU A 73 20.61 8.05 -10.51
N ASN A 74 20.15 9.11 -11.15
CA ASN A 74 19.45 10.21 -10.49
C ASN A 74 17.94 9.96 -10.57
N ILE A 75 17.38 9.33 -9.53
CA ILE A 75 15.98 8.97 -9.45
C ILE A 75 15.23 10.00 -8.62
N ASN A 76 14.09 10.47 -9.13
CA ASN A 76 13.15 11.33 -8.41
C ASN A 76 11.78 10.69 -8.24
N ARG A 77 11.50 9.59 -8.95
CA ARG A 77 10.19 8.92 -8.96
C ARG A 77 10.35 7.41 -8.82
N ILE A 78 9.56 6.81 -7.95
CA ILE A 78 9.54 5.37 -7.69
C ILE A 78 8.11 4.87 -7.80
N TYR A 79 7.88 3.91 -8.69
CA TYR A 79 6.68 3.08 -8.72
C TYR A 79 7.01 1.76 -8.03
N PHE A 80 6.16 1.33 -7.09
CA PHE A 80 6.44 0.11 -6.34
C PHE A 80 5.18 -0.71 -6.06
N VAL A 81 5.36 -2.02 -6.01
CA VAL A 81 4.34 -3.00 -5.64
C VAL A 81 4.86 -3.74 -4.42
N PRO A 82 4.21 -3.61 -3.24
CA PRO A 82 4.54 -4.43 -2.08
C PRO A 82 4.05 -5.86 -2.27
N ASP A 83 4.59 -6.81 -1.50
CA ASP A 83 4.13 -8.19 -1.43
C ASP A 83 4.01 -8.65 0.03
N GLY A 84 3.19 -9.66 0.28
CA GLY A 84 3.00 -10.25 1.60
C GLY A 84 2.69 -9.22 2.68
N SER A 85 3.36 -9.29 3.82
CA SER A 85 3.12 -8.40 4.95
C SER A 85 3.48 -6.93 4.70
N LEU A 86 4.25 -6.61 3.65
CA LEU A 86 4.51 -5.23 3.26
C LEU A 86 3.25 -4.52 2.72
N TYR A 87 2.21 -5.26 2.33
CA TYR A 87 0.93 -4.65 1.95
C TYR A 87 0.26 -3.89 3.09
N SER A 88 0.37 -4.41 4.31
CA SER A 88 -0.21 -3.78 5.51
C SER A 88 0.60 -2.61 6.06
N THR A 89 1.78 -2.35 5.49
CA THR A 89 2.70 -1.31 5.94
C THR A 89 2.82 -0.22 4.88
N ALA A 90 2.69 1.05 5.29
CA ALA A 90 2.94 2.19 4.41
C ALA A 90 4.44 2.42 4.28
N ILE A 91 5.14 1.53 3.55
CA ILE A 91 6.61 1.52 3.45
C ILE A 91 7.19 2.80 2.84
N GLU A 92 6.40 3.55 2.09
CA GLU A 92 6.74 4.87 1.55
C GLU A 92 6.91 5.94 2.63
N TYR A 93 6.37 5.73 3.83
CA TYR A 93 6.50 6.64 4.97
C TYR A 93 7.62 6.25 5.94
N LEU A 94 8.31 5.13 5.70
CA LEU A 94 9.44 4.72 6.54
C LEU A 94 10.58 5.74 6.50
N LEU A 95 11.22 5.92 7.65
CA LEU A 95 12.30 6.86 7.83
C LEU A 95 13.63 6.24 7.37
N PHE A 96 14.23 6.79 6.31
CA PHE A 96 15.51 6.34 5.76
C PHE A 96 16.53 7.48 5.76
N ASP A 97 17.67 7.29 6.43
CA ASP A 97 18.70 8.32 6.59
C ASP A 97 18.15 9.65 7.16
N GLY A 98 17.19 9.57 8.10
CA GLY A 98 16.60 10.73 8.76
C GLY A 98 15.52 11.46 7.95
N VAL A 99 15.16 10.97 6.75
CA VAL A 99 14.13 11.55 5.87
C VAL A 99 13.15 10.46 5.48
N ARG A 100 11.86 10.78 5.38
CA ARG A 100 10.86 9.82 4.90
C ARG A 100 11.05 9.55 3.41
N MET A 101 10.80 8.31 2.99
CA MET A 101 11.00 7.93 1.59
C MET A 101 10.14 8.76 0.63
N ASN A 102 8.89 9.07 0.99
CA ASN A 102 7.99 9.89 0.18
C ASN A 102 8.36 11.39 0.16
N GLU A 103 9.18 11.87 1.09
CA GLU A 103 9.76 13.22 1.04
C GLU A 103 10.99 13.29 0.13
N LYS A 104 11.72 12.16 0.04
CA LYS A 104 12.93 12.04 -0.78
C LYS A 104 12.62 11.74 -2.24
N TYR A 105 11.58 10.94 -2.50
CA TYR A 105 11.16 10.50 -3.84
C TYR A 105 9.66 10.70 -4.00
N THR A 106 9.21 11.04 -5.20
CA THR A 106 7.77 10.92 -5.53
C THR A 106 7.43 9.44 -5.68
N MET A 107 6.65 8.91 -4.74
CA MET A 107 6.38 7.48 -4.66
C MET A 107 4.94 7.16 -5.07
N TYR A 108 4.79 6.10 -5.88
CA TYR A 108 3.50 5.59 -6.33
C TYR A 108 3.39 4.11 -5.96
N ARG A 109 2.48 3.82 -5.05
CA ARG A 109 2.10 2.44 -4.71
C ARG A 109 1.12 1.93 -5.76
N LEU A 110 1.42 0.78 -6.32
CA LEU A 110 0.60 0.12 -7.34
C LEU A 110 0.12 -1.24 -6.84
N ALA A 111 -0.98 -1.73 -7.39
CA ALA A 111 -1.44 -3.10 -7.20
C ALA A 111 -0.66 -4.07 -8.11
N SER A 112 -0.17 -3.61 -9.26
CA SER A 112 0.65 -4.36 -10.20
C SER A 112 1.55 -3.43 -10.98
N THR A 113 2.78 -3.86 -11.30
CA THR A 113 3.67 -3.13 -12.22
C THR A 113 3.10 -2.98 -13.62
N ARG A 114 2.13 -3.84 -14.02
CA ARG A 114 1.38 -3.70 -15.28
C ARG A 114 0.58 -2.41 -15.37
N ASP A 115 0.21 -1.83 -14.22
CA ASP A 115 -0.56 -0.58 -14.19
C ASP A 115 0.22 0.61 -14.76
N ILE A 116 1.56 0.53 -14.80
CA ILE A 116 2.42 1.52 -15.45
C ILE A 116 2.18 1.57 -16.97
N LEU A 117 1.82 0.42 -17.56
CA LEU A 117 1.56 0.30 -19.01
C LEU A 117 0.12 0.65 -19.37
N ASN A 118 -0.78 0.71 -18.39
CA ASN A 118 -2.14 1.11 -18.64
C ASN A 118 -2.17 2.60 -18.96
N GLU A 119 -2.53 2.92 -20.19
CA GLU A 119 -2.86 4.30 -20.53
C GLU A 119 -4.00 4.76 -19.60
N ASN A 120 -3.72 5.76 -18.77
CA ASN A 120 -4.75 6.45 -18.02
C ASN A 120 -5.69 7.13 -19.04
N ARG A 121 -6.65 6.39 -19.56
CA ARG A 121 -7.74 6.99 -20.32
C ARG A 121 -8.58 7.76 -19.31
N PRO A 122 -8.65 9.09 -19.43
CA PRO A 122 -9.53 9.86 -18.56
C PRO A 122 -10.94 9.26 -18.74
N THR A 123 -11.51 8.80 -17.64
CA THR A 123 -12.90 8.34 -17.65
C THR A 123 -13.74 9.55 -18.03
N GLN A 124 -14.49 9.47 -19.12
CA GLN A 124 -15.45 10.53 -19.52
C GLN A 124 -16.64 10.65 -18.54
N ASN A 125 -16.63 9.79 -17.52
CA ASN A 125 -17.71 9.71 -16.56
C ASN A 125 -17.30 10.46 -15.28
N ASN A 126 -17.76 11.69 -15.16
CA ASN A 126 -17.58 12.51 -13.95
C ASN A 126 -18.56 12.06 -12.84
N ARG A 127 -18.51 10.79 -12.44
CA ARG A 127 -19.30 10.24 -11.33
C ARG A 127 -18.36 9.66 -10.30
N ALA A 128 -18.67 9.90 -9.03
CA ALA A 128 -17.95 9.32 -7.89
C ALA A 128 -18.97 8.71 -6.92
N ALA A 129 -18.66 7.53 -6.38
CA ALA A 129 -19.37 6.92 -5.27
C ALA A 129 -18.53 7.11 -4.01
N LEU A 130 -19.12 7.67 -2.96
CA LEU A 130 -18.48 7.86 -1.67
C LEU A 130 -19.16 6.97 -0.63
N PHE A 131 -18.37 6.22 0.10
CA PHE A 131 -18.82 5.33 1.17
C PHE A 131 -18.24 5.80 2.50
N GLY A 132 -19.11 6.07 3.47
CA GLY A 132 -18.68 6.47 4.82
C GLY A 132 -19.88 6.65 5.72
N GLY A 133 -19.64 6.84 7.02
CA GLY A 133 -20.69 6.89 8.02
C GLY A 133 -21.36 5.53 8.23
N ILE A 134 -20.64 4.44 7.96
CA ILE A 134 -21.16 3.07 8.07
C ILE A 134 -21.58 2.85 9.51
N ASP A 135 -22.84 2.44 9.70
CA ASP A 135 -23.36 2.01 11.00
C ASP A 135 -22.90 0.59 11.28
N TYR A 136 -21.92 0.46 12.19
CA TYR A 136 -21.40 -0.82 12.64
C TYR A 136 -22.17 -1.39 13.82
N ASP A 137 -23.16 -0.64 14.37
CA ASP A 137 -24.03 -1.10 15.47
C ASP A 137 -25.24 -1.91 14.97
N THR A 138 -25.25 -2.23 13.67
CA THR A 138 -26.23 -3.14 13.07
C THR A 138 -26.21 -4.48 13.84
N SER A 139 -27.38 -4.96 14.21
CA SER A 139 -27.49 -6.20 14.98
C SER A 139 -26.87 -7.39 14.23
N TYR A 140 -26.33 -8.37 14.99
CA TYR A 140 -25.74 -9.58 14.41
C TYR A 140 -26.72 -10.28 13.46
N GLU A 141 -28.02 -10.28 13.79
CA GLU A 141 -29.08 -10.89 12.99
C GLU A 141 -29.28 -10.18 11.64
N GLU A 142 -29.20 -8.85 11.63
CA GLU A 142 -29.27 -8.07 10.38
C GLU A 142 -28.01 -8.25 9.54
N MET A 143 -26.82 -8.25 10.16
CA MET A 143 -25.58 -8.52 9.45
C MET A 143 -25.57 -9.93 8.84
N GLU A 144 -26.05 -10.91 9.55
CA GLU A 144 -26.17 -12.30 9.07
C GLU A 144 -27.15 -12.39 7.89
N TYR A 145 -28.29 -11.71 7.96
CA TYR A 145 -29.25 -11.63 6.86
C TYR A 145 -28.63 -11.07 5.58
N TYR A 146 -27.87 -9.98 5.68
CA TYR A 146 -27.18 -9.38 4.52
C TYR A 146 -25.99 -10.23 4.06
N ALA A 147 -25.24 -10.87 4.95
CA ALA A 147 -24.11 -11.73 4.61
C ALA A 147 -24.55 -12.98 3.82
N TYR A 148 -25.67 -13.59 4.18
CA TYR A 148 -26.22 -14.75 3.45
C TYR A 148 -26.78 -14.39 2.08
N SER A 149 -27.09 -13.13 1.82
CA SER A 149 -27.56 -12.69 0.51
C SER A 149 -26.43 -12.59 -0.52
N ILE A 150 -25.15 -12.64 -0.09
CA ILE A 150 -23.98 -12.55 -0.97
C ILE A 150 -23.26 -13.92 -1.01
N PRO A 151 -23.30 -14.67 -2.13
CA PRO A 151 -22.65 -15.97 -2.23
C PRO A 151 -21.14 -15.88 -1.96
N GLY A 152 -20.64 -16.71 -1.03
CA GLY A 152 -19.21 -16.85 -0.76
C GLY A 152 -18.65 -15.95 0.36
N GLN A 153 -19.47 -15.15 1.03
CA GLN A 153 -19.04 -14.35 2.18
C GLN A 153 -19.07 -15.20 3.47
N ARG A 154 -17.99 -15.15 4.25
CA ARG A 154 -17.93 -15.79 5.58
C ARG A 154 -18.51 -14.85 6.62
N ALA A 155 -19.16 -15.39 7.66
CA ALA A 155 -19.64 -14.63 8.80
C ALA A 155 -18.46 -13.86 9.47
N PHE A 156 -18.71 -12.62 9.85
CA PHE A 156 -17.71 -11.80 10.52
C PHE A 156 -17.69 -12.09 12.01
N ASP A 157 -16.52 -12.50 12.53
CA ASP A 157 -16.30 -12.74 13.98
C ASP A 157 -15.93 -11.45 14.75
N GLN A 158 -15.91 -10.28 14.09
CA GLN A 158 -15.47 -9.02 14.71
C GLN A 158 -16.53 -7.94 14.59
N VAL A 159 -16.87 -7.34 15.72
CA VAL A 159 -17.67 -6.11 15.79
C VAL A 159 -16.73 -4.92 15.57
N TRP A 160 -17.02 -4.09 14.61
CA TRP A 160 -16.27 -2.86 14.32
C TRP A 160 -16.92 -1.68 15.03
N SER A 161 -16.13 -0.82 15.65
CA SER A 161 -16.63 0.39 16.26
C SER A 161 -17.00 1.44 15.21
N TYR A 162 -18.07 2.18 15.44
CA TYR A 162 -18.43 3.32 14.60
C TYR A 162 -17.27 4.34 14.51
N LEU A 163 -16.99 4.82 13.30
CA LEU A 163 -15.97 5.82 13.01
C LEU A 163 -16.63 7.16 12.65
N PRO A 164 -16.89 8.04 13.63
CA PRO A 164 -17.70 9.26 13.44
C PRO A 164 -17.08 10.23 12.41
N GLY A 165 -15.76 10.24 12.26
CA GLY A 165 -15.07 11.10 11.30
C GLY A 165 -15.32 10.77 9.85
N THR A 166 -15.81 9.57 9.52
CA THR A 166 -16.01 9.16 8.13
C THR A 166 -17.15 9.88 7.42
N ILE A 167 -18.18 10.31 8.16
CA ILE A 167 -19.24 11.17 7.61
C ILE A 167 -18.68 12.53 7.20
N ASP A 168 -17.88 13.15 8.08
CA ASP A 168 -17.28 14.46 7.79
C ASP A 168 -16.31 14.35 6.61
N GLU A 169 -15.58 13.25 6.53
CA GLU A 169 -14.65 12.98 5.43
C GLU A 169 -15.38 12.90 4.09
N ILE A 170 -16.43 12.08 3.96
CA ILE A 170 -17.18 11.98 2.69
C ILE A 170 -17.86 13.28 2.31
N ASN A 171 -18.36 14.06 3.28
CA ASN A 171 -18.95 15.38 3.03
C ASN A 171 -17.90 16.36 2.47
N ASN A 172 -16.71 16.39 3.06
CA ASN A 172 -15.60 17.23 2.59
C ASN A 172 -15.12 16.83 1.20
N ILE A 173 -14.92 15.52 0.95
CA ILE A 173 -14.56 14.98 -0.37
C ILE A 173 -15.67 15.33 -1.37
N GLY A 174 -16.94 15.16 -0.98
CA GLY A 174 -18.10 15.50 -1.81
C GLY A 174 -18.10 16.96 -2.24
N CYS A 175 -17.83 17.89 -1.32
CA CYS A 175 -17.73 19.31 -1.66
C CYS A 175 -16.62 19.59 -2.69
N ILE A 176 -15.45 18.95 -2.52
CA ILE A 176 -14.31 19.10 -3.46
C ILE A 176 -14.69 18.56 -4.84
N LEU A 177 -15.25 17.35 -4.92
CA LEU A 177 -15.61 16.71 -6.18
C LEU A 177 -16.73 17.46 -6.90
N ASN A 178 -17.72 17.97 -6.18
CA ASN A 178 -18.78 18.82 -6.75
C ASN A 178 -18.22 20.10 -7.38
N SER A 179 -17.22 20.72 -6.73
CA SER A 179 -16.53 21.89 -7.30
C SER A 179 -15.76 21.58 -8.59
N CYS A 180 -15.43 20.30 -8.80
CA CYS A 180 -14.81 19.77 -10.02
C CYS A 180 -15.83 19.17 -11.03
N ASN A 181 -17.13 19.47 -10.87
CA ASN A 181 -18.22 18.97 -11.74
C ASN A 181 -18.40 17.45 -11.75
N TYR A 182 -18.11 16.77 -10.64
CA TYR A 182 -18.46 15.37 -10.47
C TYR A 182 -19.90 15.24 -9.95
N LYS A 183 -20.62 14.24 -10.46
CA LYS A 183 -21.86 13.75 -9.83
C LYS A 183 -21.50 12.75 -8.75
N ILE A 184 -22.05 12.93 -7.55
CA ILE A 184 -21.71 12.16 -6.38
C ILE A 184 -22.91 11.35 -5.93
N ASP A 185 -22.69 10.06 -5.72
CA ASP A 185 -23.60 9.16 -5.02
C ASP A 185 -22.94 8.83 -3.66
N SER A 186 -23.56 9.24 -2.54
CA SER A 186 -23.06 8.97 -1.17
C SER A 186 -23.88 7.85 -0.54
N TYR A 187 -23.21 6.91 0.15
CA TYR A 187 -23.77 5.70 0.75
C TYR A 187 -23.27 5.53 2.16
#